data_3ae14de482ef60d501ebd3c859e7ba51
#
_entry.id   3ae14de482ef60d501ebd3c859e7ba51
#
_cell.length_a   1.000
_cell.length_b   1.000
_cell.length_c   1.000
_cell.angle_alpha   90.00
_cell.angle_beta   90.00
_cell.angle_gamma   90.00
#
_symmetry.space_group_name_H-M   'P 1'
#
loop_
_entity.id
_entity.type
_entity.pdbx_description
1 polymer ?
#
loop_
_entity_poly.entity_id
_entity_poly.type
_entity_poly.pdbx_seq_one_letter_code
_entity_poly.pdbx_strand_id
1 'polypeptide(L)'
;GMFPENPAVELYRKDTYIVKTGIMSSQLRNVAPVMAGIGLRLLTGEHIGSAAAEGYMIRDVILNEEQPDNAAVRAIDMLMKKIKGEPFVSELLPPNFDNVEPAPPVTDLSGVKLALVSDGGLIPEQNPDKLKPNGSTTWGHYDWDRLVAEPHFVIHSGYDGTWVLEDPCRLFPVDVLREEVSAGRLGALEPEVCVATGNCASVAASQDIGRQIAAELLNKGVNAAILTST
;
A
#
# COMPACT_ATOMS: atom_id res chain seq x y z
N GLY A 1 -11.96 -14.71 9.84
CA GLY A 1 -11.96 -13.86 8.67
C GLY A 1 -10.90 -12.77 8.76
N MET A 2 -10.24 -12.53 7.66
CA MET A 2 -9.23 -11.45 7.56
C MET A 2 -9.35 -10.75 6.22
N PHE A 3 -9.01 -9.45 6.14
CA PHE A 3 -8.84 -8.80 4.85
C PHE A 3 -7.50 -9.23 4.22
N PRO A 4 -7.43 -9.35 2.88
CA PRO A 4 -6.31 -9.99 2.20
C PRO A 4 -4.94 -9.38 2.45
N GLU A 5 -4.90 -8.06 2.60
CA GLU A 5 -3.65 -7.30 2.80
C GLU A 5 -3.17 -7.28 4.25
N ASN A 6 -3.89 -7.95 5.17
CA ASN A 6 -3.46 -8.06 6.56
C ASN A 6 -2.19 -8.95 6.67
N PRO A 7 -1.08 -8.44 7.20
CA PRO A 7 0.17 -9.22 7.32
C PRO A 7 -0.01 -10.52 8.11
N ALA A 8 -0.97 -10.58 9.03
CA ALA A 8 -1.29 -11.79 9.78
C ALA A 8 -1.82 -12.94 8.91
N VAL A 9 -2.28 -12.66 7.68
CA VAL A 9 -2.66 -13.71 6.72
C VAL A 9 -1.48 -14.65 6.47
N GLU A 10 -0.29 -14.11 6.24
CA GLU A 10 0.92 -14.90 5.98
C GLU A 10 1.32 -15.76 7.20
N LEU A 11 1.06 -15.28 8.41
CA LEU A 11 1.38 -16.02 9.63
C LEU A 11 0.45 -17.22 9.85
N TYR A 12 -0.84 -17.06 9.55
CA TYR A 12 -1.85 -18.01 9.95
C TYR A 12 -2.44 -18.87 8.84
N ARG A 13 -2.29 -18.49 7.57
CA ARG A 13 -2.94 -19.21 6.45
C ARG A 13 -2.52 -20.67 6.32
N LYS A 14 -1.33 -21.05 6.80
CA LYS A 14 -0.85 -22.43 6.77
C LYS A 14 -1.62 -23.33 7.75
N ASP A 15 -1.95 -22.78 8.90
CA ASP A 15 -2.50 -23.55 10.02
C ASP A 15 -4.02 -23.45 10.13
N THR A 16 -4.64 -22.44 9.51
CA THR A 16 -6.09 -22.25 9.62
C THR A 16 -6.73 -21.86 8.29
N TYR A 17 -8.04 -22.02 8.19
CA TYR A 17 -8.85 -21.57 7.07
C TYR A 17 -9.19 -20.09 7.26
N ILE A 18 -8.69 -19.23 6.39
CA ILE A 18 -8.94 -17.80 6.43
C ILE A 18 -9.95 -17.45 5.34
N VAL A 19 -11.10 -16.94 5.73
CA VAL A 19 -12.11 -16.44 4.79
C VAL A 19 -11.88 -14.94 4.59
N LYS A 20 -11.85 -14.53 3.33
CA LYS A 20 -11.64 -13.13 2.94
C LYS A 20 -12.76 -12.24 3.48
N THR A 21 -12.39 -11.20 4.23
CA THR A 21 -13.31 -10.14 4.67
C THR A 21 -12.88 -8.79 4.12
N GLY A 22 -13.72 -7.78 4.28
CA GLY A 22 -13.27 -6.40 4.17
C GLY A 22 -12.59 -5.91 5.45
N ILE A 23 -12.12 -4.69 5.43
CA ILE A 23 -11.39 -4.04 6.53
C ILE A 23 -12.29 -3.65 7.72
N MET A 24 -13.60 -3.57 7.53
CA MET A 24 -14.55 -3.18 8.56
C MET A 24 -15.19 -4.40 9.22
N SER A 25 -15.32 -4.38 10.55
CA SER A 25 -15.98 -5.43 11.32
C SER A 25 -17.44 -5.70 10.88
N SER A 26 -18.16 -4.69 10.39
CA SER A 26 -19.50 -4.84 9.84
C SER A 26 -19.57 -5.79 8.64
N GLN A 27 -18.49 -5.88 7.87
CA GLN A 27 -18.40 -6.76 6.69
C GLN A 27 -18.21 -8.23 7.07
N LEU A 28 -17.84 -8.52 8.32
CA LEU A 28 -17.75 -9.90 8.84
C LEU A 28 -19.09 -10.65 8.72
N ARG A 29 -20.20 -9.93 8.86
CA ARG A 29 -21.56 -10.52 8.73
C ARG A 29 -21.76 -11.23 7.39
N ASN A 30 -21.18 -10.70 6.30
CA ASN A 30 -21.36 -11.24 4.96
C ASN A 30 -20.63 -12.58 4.75
N VAL A 31 -19.58 -12.84 5.51
CA VAL A 31 -18.73 -14.04 5.39
C VAL A 31 -18.95 -15.03 6.53
N ALA A 32 -19.68 -14.64 7.55
CA ALA A 32 -19.99 -15.51 8.69
C ALA A 32 -20.62 -16.86 8.28
N PRO A 33 -21.56 -16.95 7.32
CA PRO A 33 -22.10 -18.23 6.86
C PRO A 33 -21.04 -19.17 6.29
N VAL A 34 -20.09 -18.64 5.50
CA VAL A 34 -18.98 -19.43 4.92
C VAL A 34 -18.08 -19.95 6.04
N MET A 35 -17.73 -19.08 6.99
CA MET A 35 -16.91 -19.45 8.15
C MET A 35 -17.58 -20.53 9.00
N ALA A 36 -18.89 -20.38 9.25
CA ALA A 36 -19.67 -21.36 10.02
C ALA A 36 -19.76 -22.72 9.29
N GLY A 37 -19.97 -22.70 7.97
CA GLY A 37 -20.01 -23.91 7.14
C GLY A 37 -18.69 -24.69 7.16
N ILE A 38 -17.54 -23.97 7.01
CA ILE A 38 -16.22 -24.59 7.12
C ILE A 38 -16.01 -25.16 8.53
N GLY A 39 -16.35 -24.38 9.57
CA GLY A 39 -16.21 -24.80 10.96
C GLY A 39 -17.03 -26.05 11.28
N LEU A 40 -18.27 -26.12 10.81
CA LEU A 40 -19.14 -27.29 11.02
C LEU A 40 -18.54 -28.55 10.38
N ARG A 41 -18.09 -28.44 9.12
CA ARG A 41 -17.47 -29.57 8.41
C ARG A 41 -16.17 -30.05 9.08
N LEU A 42 -15.37 -29.11 9.61
CA LEU A 42 -14.19 -29.48 10.40
C LEU A 42 -14.59 -30.30 11.67
N LEU A 43 -15.65 -29.89 12.34
CA LEU A 43 -16.15 -30.59 13.53
C LEU A 43 -16.71 -31.98 13.22
N THR A 44 -17.35 -32.15 12.05
CA THR A 44 -17.93 -33.42 11.63
C THR A 44 -16.95 -34.32 10.87
N GLY A 45 -15.71 -33.85 10.62
CA GLY A 45 -14.72 -34.62 9.87
C GLY A 45 -15.02 -34.70 8.37
N GLU A 46 -15.90 -33.85 7.87
CA GLU A 46 -16.20 -33.79 6.44
C GLU A 46 -15.06 -33.15 5.64
N HIS A 47 -14.91 -33.63 4.41
CA HIS A 47 -13.89 -33.07 3.51
C HIS A 47 -14.19 -31.61 3.17
N ILE A 48 -13.17 -30.76 3.24
CA ILE A 48 -13.20 -29.39 2.77
C ILE A 48 -12.51 -29.36 1.40
N GLY A 49 -13.22 -28.88 0.40
CA GLY A 49 -12.76 -28.78 -0.97
C GLY A 49 -11.67 -27.69 -1.18
N SER A 50 -11.37 -27.38 -2.42
CA SER A 50 -10.36 -26.38 -2.77
C SER A 50 -10.77 -24.96 -2.33
N ALA A 51 -9.79 -24.09 -2.13
CA ALA A 51 -10.01 -22.69 -1.78
C ALA A 51 -10.95 -21.96 -2.77
N ALA A 52 -10.84 -22.28 -4.06
CA ALA A 52 -11.70 -21.73 -5.09
C ALA A 52 -13.16 -22.17 -4.97
N ALA A 53 -13.40 -23.42 -4.54
CA ALA A 53 -14.75 -23.95 -4.37
C ALA A 53 -15.39 -23.47 -3.05
N GLU A 54 -14.61 -23.31 -2.00
CA GLU A 54 -15.08 -23.10 -0.64
C GLU A 54 -15.02 -21.65 -0.15
N GLY A 55 -14.33 -20.77 -0.89
CA GLY A 55 -14.25 -19.34 -0.60
C GLY A 55 -13.29 -18.95 0.53
N TYR A 56 -12.37 -19.81 0.93
CA TYR A 56 -11.28 -19.45 1.82
C TYR A 56 -10.02 -19.01 1.02
N MET A 57 -9.10 -18.31 1.66
CA MET A 57 -7.83 -17.92 1.05
C MET A 57 -6.94 -19.15 0.86
N ILE A 58 -6.19 -19.15 -0.24
CA ILE A 58 -5.25 -20.23 -0.55
C ILE A 58 -4.32 -20.40 0.66
N ARG A 59 -4.30 -21.60 1.20
CA ARG A 59 -3.33 -22.03 2.18
C ARG A 59 -2.07 -22.37 1.40
N ASP A 60 -0.91 -21.93 1.87
CA ASP A 60 0.35 -22.44 1.34
C ASP A 60 0.48 -23.93 1.67
N VAL A 61 -0.26 -24.72 0.98
CA VAL A 61 0.01 -26.15 0.93
C VAL A 61 1.13 -26.28 -0.09
N ILE A 62 2.33 -26.50 0.39
CA ILE A 62 3.36 -27.08 -0.44
C ILE A 62 2.85 -28.48 -0.75
N LEU A 63 2.19 -28.63 -1.89
CA LEU A 63 1.97 -29.95 -2.48
C LEU A 63 3.37 -30.40 -2.89
N ASN A 64 3.92 -31.34 -2.16
CA ASN A 64 5.11 -32.05 -2.62
C ASN A 64 4.70 -32.93 -3.80
N GLU A 65 4.69 -32.34 -4.98
CA GLU A 65 4.58 -33.09 -6.22
C GLU A 65 5.97 -33.59 -6.58
N GLU A 66 6.10 -34.90 -6.71
CA GLU A 66 7.33 -35.50 -7.23
C GLU A 66 7.47 -35.10 -8.70
N GLN A 67 8.49 -34.30 -8.98
CA GLN A 67 8.80 -33.83 -10.33
C GLN A 67 10.03 -34.59 -10.84
N PRO A 68 10.12 -34.90 -12.18
CA PRO A 68 11.26 -35.57 -12.77
C PRO A 68 12.59 -34.82 -12.52
N ASP A 69 12.52 -33.49 -12.58
CA ASP A 69 13.66 -32.61 -12.38
C ASP A 69 13.55 -31.87 -11.06
N ASN A 70 14.67 -31.64 -10.40
CA ASN A 70 14.71 -30.84 -9.19
C ASN A 70 14.42 -29.34 -9.45
N ALA A 71 14.05 -28.58 -8.43
CA ALA A 71 13.66 -27.18 -8.55
C ALA A 71 14.75 -26.30 -9.19
N ALA A 72 16.04 -26.61 -8.96
CA ALA A 72 17.14 -25.83 -9.52
C ALA A 72 17.21 -25.99 -11.05
N VAL A 73 17.05 -27.20 -11.55
CA VAL A 73 17.03 -27.49 -13.01
C VAL A 73 15.86 -26.77 -13.65
N ARG A 74 14.65 -26.87 -13.08
CA ARG A 74 13.45 -26.19 -13.61
C ARG A 74 13.60 -24.66 -13.60
N ALA A 75 14.20 -24.10 -12.54
CA ALA A 75 14.44 -22.65 -12.46
C ALA A 75 15.42 -22.17 -13.55
N ILE A 76 16.51 -22.96 -13.80
CA ILE A 76 17.46 -22.65 -14.86
C ILE A 76 16.78 -22.76 -16.24
N ASP A 77 15.95 -23.78 -16.48
CA ASP A 77 15.22 -23.91 -17.73
C ASP A 77 14.30 -22.73 -17.99
N MET A 78 13.53 -22.29 -16.99
CA MET A 78 12.70 -21.08 -17.10
C MET A 78 13.54 -19.84 -17.40
N LEU A 79 14.70 -19.68 -16.74
CA LEU A 79 15.61 -18.57 -16.96
C LEU A 79 16.14 -18.58 -18.40
N MET A 80 16.56 -19.75 -18.90
CA MET A 80 17.07 -19.89 -20.27
C MET A 80 16.01 -19.58 -21.31
N LYS A 81 14.76 -20.02 -21.11
CA LYS A 81 13.63 -19.65 -21.97
C LYS A 81 13.39 -18.15 -21.95
N LYS A 82 13.41 -17.52 -20.77
CA LYS A 82 13.25 -16.07 -20.63
C LYS A 82 14.34 -15.30 -21.38
N ILE A 83 15.60 -15.71 -21.26
CA ILE A 83 16.74 -15.08 -21.95
C ILE A 83 16.60 -15.20 -23.49
N LYS A 84 16.11 -16.33 -23.97
CA LYS A 84 15.90 -16.59 -25.41
C LYS A 84 14.61 -15.94 -25.96
N GLY A 85 13.75 -15.37 -25.13
CA GLY A 85 12.45 -14.86 -25.53
C GLY A 85 11.43 -15.96 -25.87
N GLU A 86 11.65 -17.19 -25.41
CA GLU A 86 10.76 -18.33 -25.61
C GLU A 86 9.63 -18.30 -24.58
N PRO A 87 8.41 -18.73 -24.94
CA PRO A 87 7.29 -18.79 -24.00
C PRO A 87 7.57 -19.82 -22.89
N PHE A 88 7.25 -19.48 -21.66
CA PHE A 88 7.31 -20.38 -20.52
C PHE A 88 6.20 -20.07 -19.51
N VAL A 89 5.84 -21.04 -18.69
CA VAL A 89 4.93 -20.86 -17.56
C VAL A 89 5.76 -20.75 -16.29
N SER A 90 5.57 -19.67 -15.54
CA SER A 90 6.25 -19.49 -14.26
C SER A 90 5.61 -20.37 -13.19
N GLU A 91 6.43 -21.14 -12.48
CA GLU A 91 5.99 -21.87 -11.27
C GLU A 91 5.84 -20.93 -10.06
N LEU A 92 6.50 -19.75 -10.12
CA LEU A 92 6.32 -18.68 -9.16
C LEU A 92 5.24 -17.75 -9.70
N LEU A 93 4.10 -17.70 -9.02
CA LEU A 93 3.08 -16.72 -9.30
C LEU A 93 3.46 -15.44 -8.53
N PRO A 94 3.99 -14.41 -9.22
CA PRO A 94 4.23 -13.14 -8.56
C PRO A 94 2.87 -12.55 -8.11
N PRO A 95 2.84 -11.79 -7.00
CA PRO A 95 1.65 -11.04 -6.67
C PRO A 95 1.25 -10.19 -7.88
N ASN A 96 -0.03 -10.19 -8.19
CA ASN A 96 -0.57 -9.40 -9.30
C ASN A 96 -0.67 -7.94 -8.84
N PHE A 97 0.44 -7.21 -8.93
CA PHE A 97 0.44 -5.76 -8.75
C PHE A 97 0.02 -5.07 -10.04
N ASP A 98 -0.70 -3.98 -9.90
CA ASP A 98 -0.99 -3.10 -11.03
C ASP A 98 0.33 -2.61 -11.63
N ASN A 99 0.49 -2.80 -12.94
CA ASN A 99 1.63 -2.26 -13.64
C ASN A 99 1.28 -0.85 -14.10
N VAL A 100 1.89 0.14 -13.48
CA VAL A 100 1.71 1.55 -13.86
C VAL A 100 2.87 1.93 -14.77
N GLU A 101 2.55 2.43 -15.98
CA GLU A 101 3.55 2.93 -16.90
C GLU A 101 4.26 4.14 -16.26
N PRO A 102 5.61 4.14 -16.17
CA PRO A 102 6.34 5.26 -15.61
C PRO A 102 6.10 6.55 -16.39
N ALA A 103 5.93 7.66 -15.70
CA ALA A 103 5.88 8.97 -16.33
C ALA A 103 7.22 9.27 -17.06
N PRO A 104 7.20 10.07 -18.14
CA PRO A 104 8.41 10.51 -18.78
C PRO A 104 9.37 11.20 -17.79
N PRO A 105 10.70 11.05 -17.96
CA PRO A 105 11.66 11.67 -17.06
C PRO A 105 11.57 13.21 -17.16
N VAL A 106 11.66 13.87 -16.02
CA VAL A 106 11.76 15.33 -15.94
C VAL A 106 13.21 15.71 -16.22
N THR A 107 13.46 16.43 -17.30
CA THR A 107 14.83 16.83 -17.73
C THR A 107 15.21 18.23 -17.28
N ASP A 108 14.25 19.09 -16.96
CA ASP A 108 14.46 20.45 -16.45
C ASP A 108 13.53 20.71 -15.27
N LEU A 109 14.12 20.87 -14.09
CA LEU A 109 13.39 21.15 -12.87
C LEU A 109 13.06 22.63 -12.68
N SER A 110 13.67 23.54 -13.42
CA SER A 110 13.45 24.98 -13.26
C SER A 110 12.03 25.43 -13.62
N GLY A 111 11.34 24.67 -14.46
CA GLY A 111 9.92 24.88 -14.80
C GLY A 111 8.94 24.02 -14.00
N VAL A 112 9.41 23.26 -13.01
CA VAL A 112 8.58 22.33 -12.24
C VAL A 112 7.96 23.01 -11.03
N LYS A 113 6.65 22.84 -10.87
CA LYS A 113 5.96 23.05 -9.59
C LYS A 113 5.80 21.68 -8.91
N LEU A 114 6.54 21.47 -7.82
CA LEU A 114 6.65 20.21 -7.10
C LEU A 114 5.69 20.18 -5.91
N ALA A 115 5.01 19.06 -5.68
CA ALA A 115 4.26 18.80 -4.46
C ALA A 115 4.88 17.67 -3.63
N LEU A 116 4.57 17.66 -2.34
CA LEU A 116 4.93 16.60 -1.41
C LEU A 116 3.69 15.82 -0.99
N VAL A 117 3.77 14.50 -1.07
CA VAL A 117 2.73 13.57 -0.66
C VAL A 117 3.34 12.53 0.27
N SER A 118 2.70 12.20 1.38
CA SER A 118 3.18 11.16 2.29
C SER A 118 2.04 10.32 2.84
N ASP A 119 2.33 9.05 3.08
CA ASP A 119 1.46 8.15 3.82
C ASP A 119 1.79 8.10 5.32
N GLY A 120 2.75 8.90 5.78
CA GLY A 120 3.24 8.90 7.16
C GLY A 120 2.33 9.54 8.20
N GLY A 121 1.21 10.12 7.82
CA GLY A 121 0.14 10.53 8.75
C GLY A 121 0.45 11.72 9.67
N LEU A 122 1.31 12.66 9.27
CA LEU A 122 1.55 13.91 10.00
C LEU A 122 0.38 14.89 9.77
N ILE A 123 -0.38 15.19 10.82
CA ILE A 123 -1.62 15.95 10.73
C ILE A 123 -1.76 16.99 11.85
N PRO A 124 -2.60 18.03 11.68
CA PRO A 124 -2.97 18.92 12.79
C PRO A 124 -3.63 18.13 13.94
N GLU A 125 -3.46 18.60 15.17
CA GLU A 125 -4.01 17.95 16.37
C GLU A 125 -5.52 17.69 16.28
N GLN A 126 -6.26 18.58 15.64
CA GLN A 126 -7.72 18.47 15.50
C GLN A 126 -8.18 17.40 14.53
N ASN A 127 -7.26 16.84 13.69
CA ASN A 127 -7.56 15.85 12.66
C ASN A 127 -8.85 16.20 11.87
N PRO A 128 -8.88 17.32 11.14
CA PRO A 128 -10.10 17.81 10.48
C PRO A 128 -10.63 16.84 9.42
N ASP A 129 -9.74 16.10 8.75
CA ASP A 129 -10.09 15.17 7.69
C ASP A 129 -10.38 13.75 8.20
N LYS A 130 -10.34 13.57 9.53
CA LYS A 130 -10.68 12.31 10.22
C LYS A 130 -9.87 11.12 9.71
N LEU A 131 -8.57 11.33 9.46
CA LEU A 131 -7.65 10.25 9.12
C LEU A 131 -7.66 9.22 10.26
N LYS A 132 -7.45 7.97 9.90
CA LYS A 132 -7.41 6.85 10.86
C LYS A 132 -6.01 6.28 10.93
N PRO A 133 -5.55 5.78 12.10
CA PRO A 133 -4.22 5.21 12.24
C PRO A 133 -4.03 3.91 11.44
N ASN A 134 -5.15 3.25 11.07
CA ASN A 134 -5.19 2.02 10.29
C ASN A 134 -6.35 2.05 9.29
N GLY A 135 -6.09 1.61 8.06
CA GLY A 135 -7.12 1.46 7.04
C GLY A 135 -7.87 2.75 6.74
N SER A 136 -7.17 3.87 6.72
CA SER A 136 -7.79 5.15 6.36
C SER A 136 -8.29 5.12 4.92
N THR A 137 -9.45 5.71 4.70
CA THR A 137 -10.04 5.93 3.37
C THR A 137 -10.15 7.41 3.05
N THR A 138 -9.58 8.25 3.91
CA THR A 138 -9.52 9.70 3.78
C THR A 138 -8.07 10.16 3.74
N TRP A 139 -7.87 11.33 3.20
CA TRP A 139 -6.60 12.03 3.16
C TRP A 139 -6.84 13.50 3.47
N GLY A 140 -5.78 14.25 3.79
CA GLY A 140 -5.86 15.68 4.03
C GLY A 140 -4.80 16.45 3.26
N HIS A 141 -4.99 17.76 3.14
CA HIS A 141 -3.97 18.67 2.64
C HIS A 141 -3.82 19.83 3.63
N TYR A 142 -2.58 20.17 3.93
CA TYR A 142 -2.29 21.15 4.97
C TYR A 142 -1.19 22.10 4.50
N ASP A 143 -1.41 23.40 4.72
CA ASP A 143 -0.34 24.38 4.57
C ASP A 143 0.82 24.03 5.51
N TRP A 144 2.00 23.90 4.94
CA TRP A 144 3.18 23.41 5.68
C TRP A 144 3.56 24.30 6.86
N ASP A 145 3.62 25.61 6.62
CA ASP A 145 4.08 26.54 7.65
C ASP A 145 3.13 26.58 8.82
N ARG A 146 1.83 26.49 8.53
CA ARG A 146 0.81 26.38 9.55
C ARG A 146 0.84 25.04 10.28
N LEU A 147 1.00 23.94 9.54
CA LEU A 147 1.04 22.59 10.11
C LEU A 147 2.15 22.48 11.16
N VAL A 148 3.36 22.96 10.85
CA VAL A 148 4.50 22.86 11.79
C VAL A 148 4.51 23.92 12.87
N ALA A 149 3.81 25.04 12.68
CA ALA A 149 3.70 26.10 13.69
C ALA A 149 2.63 25.83 14.74
N GLU A 150 1.60 25.05 14.41
CA GLU A 150 0.48 24.69 15.29
C GLU A 150 0.70 23.29 15.92
N PRO A 151 -0.02 22.92 16.98
CA PRO A 151 0.01 21.56 17.52
C PRO A 151 -0.34 20.52 16.46
N HIS A 152 0.52 19.53 16.31
CA HIS A 152 0.39 18.46 15.31
C HIS A 152 0.86 17.13 15.91
N PHE A 153 0.48 16.02 15.27
CA PHE A 153 0.90 14.68 15.66
C PHE A 153 0.93 13.72 14.49
N VAL A 154 1.52 12.55 14.70
CA VAL A 154 1.54 11.45 13.73
C VAL A 154 0.41 10.48 14.03
N ILE A 155 -0.55 10.35 13.10
CA ILE A 155 -1.67 9.40 13.20
C ILE A 155 -1.40 8.13 12.39
N HIS A 156 -0.32 7.44 12.66
CA HIS A 156 0.04 6.24 11.94
C HIS A 156 0.52 5.16 12.91
N SER A 157 -0.14 4.00 12.97
CA SER A 157 0.20 2.95 13.94
C SER A 157 1.25 1.95 13.44
N GLY A 158 1.81 2.14 12.24
CA GLY A 158 2.79 1.24 11.63
C GLY A 158 4.24 1.57 11.94
N TYR A 159 4.54 2.76 12.46
CA TYR A 159 5.90 3.18 12.80
C TYR A 159 5.92 4.11 14.01
N ASP A 160 7.11 4.32 14.59
CA ASP A 160 7.33 5.28 15.65
C ASP A 160 7.49 6.69 15.09
N GLY A 161 6.47 7.53 15.27
CA GLY A 161 6.43 8.91 14.78
C GLY A 161 7.32 9.90 15.55
N THR A 162 8.02 9.49 16.61
CA THR A 162 8.83 10.37 17.47
C THR A 162 9.82 11.20 16.65
N TRP A 163 10.52 10.56 15.72
CA TRP A 163 11.52 11.23 14.89
C TRP A 163 10.93 12.28 13.92
N VAL A 164 9.71 12.05 13.46
CA VAL A 164 8.98 13.02 12.62
C VAL A 164 8.48 14.19 13.47
N LEU A 165 8.06 13.94 14.70
CA LEU A 165 7.63 15.00 15.63
C LEU A 165 8.80 15.86 16.13
N GLU A 166 10.00 15.30 16.24
CA GLU A 166 11.21 16.07 16.53
C GLU A 166 11.60 17.00 15.36
N ASP A 167 11.46 16.51 14.14
CA ASP A 167 11.78 17.26 12.93
C ASP A 167 10.88 16.77 11.77
N PRO A 168 9.78 17.48 11.47
CA PRO A 168 8.87 17.14 10.37
C PRO A 168 9.52 17.08 9.00
N CYS A 169 10.67 17.74 8.79
CA CYS A 169 11.41 17.68 7.54
C CYS A 169 12.00 16.29 7.24
N ARG A 170 12.06 15.41 8.23
CA ARG A 170 12.41 13.99 8.01
C ARG A 170 11.35 13.21 7.22
N LEU A 171 10.11 13.66 7.26
CA LEU A 171 9.02 13.08 6.47
C LEU A 171 8.76 13.88 5.19
N PHE A 172 8.72 15.19 5.31
CA PHE A 172 8.50 16.11 4.20
C PHE A 172 9.74 17.02 4.07
N PRO A 173 10.68 16.77 3.14
CA PRO A 173 11.94 17.52 3.03
C PRO A 173 11.75 18.94 2.48
N VAL A 174 10.87 19.71 3.13
CA VAL A 174 10.47 21.06 2.70
C VAL A 174 11.65 22.05 2.78
N ASP A 175 12.49 21.91 3.80
CA ASP A 175 13.68 22.74 4.02
C ASP A 175 14.63 22.65 2.82
N VAL A 176 15.05 21.46 2.43
CA VAL A 176 15.93 21.23 1.27
C VAL A 176 15.28 21.70 -0.02
N LEU A 177 14.01 21.42 -0.23
CA LEU A 177 13.32 21.82 -1.46
C LEU A 177 13.13 23.34 -1.57
N ARG A 178 12.95 24.03 -0.45
CA ARG A 178 12.95 25.51 -0.43
C ARG A 178 14.33 26.11 -0.77
N GLU A 179 15.40 25.45 -0.35
CA GLU A 179 16.77 25.81 -0.77
C GLU A 179 16.94 25.64 -2.28
N GLU A 180 16.44 24.54 -2.87
CA GLU A 180 16.48 24.29 -4.31
C GLU A 180 15.69 25.32 -5.11
N VAL A 181 14.52 25.74 -4.63
CA VAL A 181 13.72 26.83 -5.22
C VAL A 181 14.48 28.14 -5.13
N SER A 182 15.04 28.47 -3.96
CA SER A 182 15.79 29.71 -3.74
C SER A 182 17.05 29.79 -4.61
N ALA A 183 17.65 28.66 -4.90
CA ALA A 183 18.82 28.55 -5.77
C ALA A 183 18.46 28.51 -7.28
N GLY A 184 17.17 28.55 -7.62
CA GLY A 184 16.70 28.50 -9.02
C GLY A 184 16.87 27.13 -9.69
N ARG A 185 17.14 26.07 -8.93
CA ARG A 185 17.26 24.70 -9.46
C ARG A 185 15.91 23.98 -9.54
N LEU A 186 14.93 24.40 -8.74
CA LEU A 186 13.53 23.97 -8.79
C LEU A 186 12.64 25.18 -9.03
N GLY A 187 11.62 25.06 -9.88
CA GLY A 187 10.75 26.18 -10.26
C GLY A 187 9.90 26.69 -9.11
N ALA A 188 9.15 25.81 -8.45
CA ALA A 188 8.33 26.13 -7.29
C ALA A 188 8.04 24.90 -6.45
N LEU A 189 7.77 25.13 -5.15
CA LEU A 189 7.21 24.12 -4.24
C LEU A 189 5.77 24.49 -3.93
N GLU A 190 4.85 23.52 -4.04
CA GLU A 190 3.47 23.68 -3.54
C GLU A 190 3.51 23.88 -2.02
N PRO A 191 2.89 24.96 -1.48
CA PRO A 191 2.95 25.24 -0.05
C PRO A 191 2.18 24.23 0.82
N GLU A 192 1.23 23.53 0.24
CA GLU A 192 0.47 22.50 0.96
C GLU A 192 1.07 21.12 0.72
N VAL A 193 1.11 20.30 1.78
CA VAL A 193 1.48 18.90 1.74
C VAL A 193 0.24 18.02 1.77
N CYS A 194 0.24 16.94 1.00
CA CYS A 194 -0.83 15.95 1.00
C CYS A 194 -0.47 14.81 1.94
N VAL A 195 -1.39 14.46 2.83
CA VAL A 195 -1.18 13.47 3.89
C VAL A 195 -2.22 12.36 3.80
N ALA A 196 -1.74 11.13 3.77
CA ALA A 196 -2.55 9.93 3.94
C ALA A 196 -2.00 9.10 5.10
N THR A 197 -2.61 7.95 5.36
CA THR A 197 -2.10 6.95 6.30
C THR A 197 -2.08 5.61 5.60
N GLY A 198 -0.87 5.08 5.35
CA GLY A 198 -0.68 3.86 4.55
C GLY A 198 -0.98 2.58 5.31
N ASN A 199 -0.85 2.58 6.64
CA ASN A 199 -0.96 1.37 7.44
C ASN A 199 -2.31 0.67 7.28
N CYS A 200 -2.28 -0.61 6.91
CA CYS A 200 -3.47 -1.43 6.65
C CYS A 200 -4.45 -0.85 5.61
N ALA A 201 -4.01 0.07 4.75
CA ALA A 201 -4.84 0.57 3.67
C ALA A 201 -5.07 -0.54 2.62
N SER A 202 -6.30 -0.65 2.11
CA SER A 202 -6.55 -1.56 0.98
C SER A 202 -6.05 -0.92 -0.33
N VAL A 203 -5.66 -1.77 -1.28
CA VAL A 203 -5.24 -1.30 -2.62
C VAL A 203 -6.31 -0.40 -3.25
N ALA A 204 -7.59 -0.78 -3.15
CA ALA A 204 -8.68 0.01 -3.69
C ALA A 204 -8.79 1.39 -3.03
N ALA A 205 -8.64 1.48 -1.70
CA ALA A 205 -8.65 2.76 -0.98
C ALA A 205 -7.45 3.63 -1.37
N SER A 206 -6.26 3.03 -1.47
CA SER A 206 -5.04 3.73 -1.88
C SER A 206 -5.14 4.27 -3.30
N GLN A 207 -5.70 3.50 -4.24
CA GLN A 207 -5.97 3.95 -5.61
C GLN A 207 -6.98 5.11 -5.66
N ASP A 208 -8.01 5.06 -4.82
CA ASP A 208 -9.01 6.15 -4.76
C ASP A 208 -8.42 7.44 -4.17
N ILE A 209 -7.68 7.33 -3.07
CA ILE A 209 -6.93 8.44 -2.46
C ILE A 209 -5.95 9.03 -3.48
N GLY A 210 -5.17 8.18 -4.16
CA GLY A 210 -4.21 8.62 -5.17
C GLY A 210 -4.85 9.39 -6.32
N ARG A 211 -6.03 8.95 -6.81
CA ARG A 211 -6.78 9.68 -7.84
C ARG A 211 -7.26 11.05 -7.34
N GLN A 212 -7.74 11.13 -6.12
CA GLN A 212 -8.21 12.39 -5.52
C GLN A 212 -7.04 13.37 -5.33
N ILE A 213 -5.91 12.93 -4.76
CA ILE A 213 -4.71 13.74 -4.60
C ILE A 213 -4.21 14.24 -5.97
N ALA A 214 -4.11 13.35 -6.96
CA ALA A 214 -3.66 13.73 -8.29
C ALA A 214 -4.56 14.79 -8.94
N ALA A 215 -5.89 14.65 -8.82
CA ALA A 215 -6.83 15.65 -9.33
C ALA A 215 -6.66 17.01 -8.66
N GLU A 216 -6.50 17.05 -7.34
CA GLU A 216 -6.27 18.27 -6.56
C GLU A 216 -4.95 18.95 -6.99
N LEU A 217 -3.86 18.20 -7.07
CA LEU A 217 -2.55 18.73 -7.45
C LEU A 217 -2.53 19.26 -8.89
N LEU A 218 -3.17 18.56 -9.81
CA LEU A 218 -3.32 19.03 -11.19
C LEU A 218 -4.09 20.35 -11.28
N ASN A 219 -5.17 20.50 -10.50
CA ASN A 219 -5.94 21.74 -10.43
C ASN A 219 -5.11 22.91 -9.88
N LYS A 220 -4.10 22.66 -9.06
CA LYS A 220 -3.14 23.64 -8.55
C LYS A 220 -1.97 23.90 -9.49
N GLY A 221 -1.95 23.26 -10.66
CA GLY A 221 -0.87 23.39 -11.63
C GLY A 221 0.42 22.71 -11.24
N VAL A 222 0.35 21.74 -10.30
CA VAL A 222 1.48 20.87 -9.96
C VAL A 222 1.74 19.90 -11.11
N ASN A 223 3.00 19.73 -11.47
CA ASN A 223 3.40 18.86 -12.58
C ASN A 223 4.44 17.80 -12.19
N ALA A 224 4.86 17.79 -10.92
CA ALA A 224 5.66 16.73 -10.34
C ALA A 224 5.31 16.52 -8.85
N ALA A 225 5.53 15.32 -8.32
CA ALA A 225 5.33 15.02 -6.91
C ALA A 225 6.43 14.09 -6.39
N ILE A 226 6.84 14.32 -5.15
CA ILE A 226 7.64 13.36 -4.38
C ILE A 226 6.70 12.67 -3.40
N LEU A 227 6.69 11.34 -3.45
CA LEU A 227 5.97 10.50 -2.51
C LEU A 227 6.96 9.99 -1.48
N THR A 228 6.74 10.35 -0.22
CA THR A 228 7.50 9.80 0.91
C THR A 228 6.65 8.76 1.63
N SER A 229 7.30 7.74 2.17
CA SER A 229 6.65 6.63 2.86
C SER A 229 7.41 6.25 4.13
N THR A 230 6.75 5.50 5.01
CA THR A 230 7.29 5.03 6.30
C THR A 230 7.43 3.54 6.34
#